data_5b97df359dbf49bc509fd51f189b60bc
#
_entry.id   5b97df359dbf49bc509fd51f189b60bc
#
_cell.length_a   1.000
_cell.length_b   1.000
_cell.length_c   1.000
_cell.angle_alpha   90.00
_cell.angle_beta   90.00
_cell.angle_gamma   90.00
#
_symmetry.space_group_name_H-M   'P 1'
#
loop_
_entity.id
_entity.type
_entity.pdbx_description
1 polymer ?
#
loop_
_entity_poly.entity_id
_entity_poly.type
_entity_poly.pdbx_seq_one_letter_code
_entity_poly.pdbx_strand_id
1 'polypeptide(L)'
;MRRCRRSMVAGLLVAGLLVAGLALTGCARTSGSGSGEPESFSHSAAKVEHIEGSDLARVTLSQHAAARIGLRTTEVRAGRDGRTVVPYDAVLYDEHGGTWVYTSIRPLTFVRQRITVERIEGDQAILASGPRAGTTIVTVGSEELLGAELGAGGD
;
A
#
# COMPACT_ATOMS: atom_id res chain seq x y z
N MET A 1 -2.47 -35.36 -35.61
CA MET A 1 -3.34 -35.48 -36.81
C MET A 1 -4.54 -34.57 -36.65
N ARG A 2 -4.88 -33.85 -37.74
CA ARG A 2 -6.03 -32.96 -38.00
C ARG A 2 -5.82 -31.50 -37.54
N ARG A 3 -5.27 -30.67 -38.47
CA ARG A 3 -5.79 -29.87 -39.60
C ARG A 3 -6.78 -28.81 -39.15
N CYS A 4 -6.34 -27.56 -39.13
CA CYS A 4 -6.43 -26.59 -40.23
C CYS A 4 -7.87 -26.12 -40.52
N ARG A 5 -8.21 -24.85 -40.27
CA ARG A 5 -9.02 -24.06 -41.18
C ARG A 5 -8.72 -22.57 -41.05
N ARG A 6 -8.07 -22.09 -42.11
CA ARG A 6 -8.07 -20.70 -42.53
C ARG A 6 -9.44 -20.35 -43.08
N SER A 7 -9.94 -19.17 -42.84
CA SER A 7 -10.90 -18.52 -43.75
C SER A 7 -10.54 -17.06 -43.87
N MET A 8 -9.96 -16.75 -45.01
CA MET A 8 -9.95 -15.43 -45.63
C MET A 8 -11.35 -15.14 -46.14
N VAL A 9 -11.88 -13.96 -45.95
CA VAL A 9 -12.80 -13.32 -46.90
C VAL A 9 -12.41 -11.86 -47.02
N ALA A 10 -12.14 -11.53 -48.26
CA ALA A 10 -11.76 -10.23 -48.80
C ALA A 10 -13.01 -9.35 -49.07
N GLY A 11 -12.77 -8.04 -49.10
CA GLY A 11 -13.38 -7.15 -50.11
C GLY A 11 -14.55 -6.31 -49.68
N LEU A 12 -14.47 -5.05 -49.62
CA LEU A 12 -14.95 -4.13 -50.69
C LEU A 12 -14.68 -2.65 -50.37
N LEU A 13 -14.00 -2.01 -51.28
CA LEU A 13 -13.84 -0.54 -51.40
C LEU A 13 -15.17 0.09 -51.84
N VAL A 14 -15.60 1.15 -51.23
CA VAL A 14 -16.46 2.15 -51.89
C VAL A 14 -15.94 3.55 -51.54
N ALA A 15 -15.49 4.20 -52.58
CA ALA A 15 -15.17 5.64 -52.64
C ALA A 15 -16.46 6.46 -52.77
N GLY A 16 -16.47 7.63 -52.19
CA GLY A 16 -17.59 8.60 -52.44
C GLY A 16 -17.47 9.88 -51.62
N LEU A 17 -16.87 10.83 -52.21
CA LEU A 17 -17.23 12.23 -52.55
C LEU A 17 -17.30 13.28 -51.40
N LEU A 18 -16.46 14.28 -51.63
CA LEU A 18 -16.38 15.65 -51.09
C LEU A 18 -17.74 16.37 -51.00
N VAL A 19 -17.98 17.04 -49.89
CA VAL A 19 -18.68 18.33 -49.86
C VAL A 19 -17.99 19.26 -48.88
N ALA A 20 -17.48 20.37 -49.42
CA ALA A 20 -16.95 21.51 -48.71
C ALA A 20 -18.12 22.32 -48.13
N GLY A 21 -18.05 22.66 -46.85
CA GLY A 21 -18.97 23.58 -46.19
C GLY A 21 -18.22 24.41 -45.16
N LEU A 22 -17.73 25.59 -45.54
CA LEU A 22 -17.30 26.65 -44.63
C LEU A 22 -18.53 27.18 -43.89
N ALA A 23 -18.56 27.07 -42.61
CA ALA A 23 -19.38 27.89 -41.73
C ALA A 23 -18.53 28.37 -40.55
N LEU A 24 -18.03 29.60 -40.67
CA LEU A 24 -17.54 30.40 -39.56
C LEU A 24 -18.70 30.76 -38.65
N THR A 25 -18.79 30.20 -37.49
CA THR A 25 -19.62 30.73 -36.42
C THR A 25 -18.78 30.85 -35.16
N GLY A 26 -18.70 32.09 -34.69
CA GLY A 26 -17.84 32.55 -33.61
C GLY A 26 -18.08 31.86 -32.29
N CYS A 27 -17.00 31.48 -31.64
CA CYS A 27 -17.00 31.10 -30.22
C CYS A 27 -17.13 32.37 -29.39
N ALA A 28 -18.32 32.62 -28.88
CA ALA A 28 -18.51 33.52 -27.76
C ALA A 28 -17.79 32.92 -26.54
N ARG A 29 -16.69 33.58 -26.13
CA ARG A 29 -16.06 33.33 -24.85
C ARG A 29 -17.01 33.77 -23.75
N THR A 30 -17.74 32.83 -23.18
CA THR A 30 -18.41 33.03 -21.90
C THR A 30 -17.32 32.89 -20.83
N SER A 31 -16.81 34.01 -20.35
CA SER A 31 -15.99 34.11 -19.16
C SER A 31 -16.90 33.81 -17.95
N GLY A 32 -17.12 32.56 -17.69
CA GLY A 32 -17.63 32.08 -16.41
C GLY A 32 -16.47 31.92 -15.44
N SER A 33 -16.17 32.99 -14.69
CA SER A 33 -15.35 32.87 -13.47
C SER A 33 -16.13 32.05 -12.44
N GLY A 34 -16.03 30.76 -12.55
CA GLY A 34 -16.33 29.80 -11.51
C GLY A 34 -14.98 29.30 -10.99
N SER A 35 -14.35 30.06 -10.10
CA SER A 35 -13.28 29.57 -9.25
C SER A 35 -13.86 28.57 -8.25
N GLY A 36 -14.29 27.41 -8.75
CA GLY A 36 -14.36 26.19 -7.99
C GLY A 36 -12.98 25.55 -8.16
N GLU A 37 -12.04 25.91 -7.32
CA GLU A 37 -10.91 25.01 -7.05
C GLU A 37 -11.52 23.64 -6.75
N PRO A 38 -11.21 22.60 -7.54
CA PRO A 38 -11.46 21.26 -7.04
C PRO A 38 -10.59 21.19 -5.79
N GLU A 39 -11.21 21.25 -4.62
CA GLU A 39 -10.58 20.75 -3.43
C GLU A 39 -10.15 19.35 -3.79
N SER A 40 -8.91 19.22 -4.21
CA SER A 40 -8.22 17.95 -4.28
C SER A 40 -8.18 17.47 -2.85
N PHE A 41 -9.23 16.75 -2.45
CA PHE A 41 -9.15 15.85 -1.31
C PHE A 41 -8.05 14.86 -1.68
N SER A 42 -6.81 15.25 -1.50
CA SER A 42 -5.71 14.34 -1.50
C SER A 42 -5.93 13.48 -0.26
N HIS A 43 -6.78 12.47 -0.42
CA HIS A 43 -6.90 11.36 0.51
C HIS A 43 -5.60 10.60 0.36
N SER A 44 -4.53 11.16 0.93
CA SER A 44 -3.26 10.47 1.04
C SER A 44 -3.56 9.10 1.61
N ALA A 45 -3.20 8.05 0.88
CA ALA A 45 -3.44 6.68 1.30
C ALA A 45 -2.79 6.41 2.66
N ALA A 46 -1.63 7.04 2.89
CA ALA A 46 -0.88 6.99 4.13
C ALA A 46 -0.34 8.39 4.49
N LYS A 47 -0.33 8.71 5.76
CA LYS A 47 0.38 9.86 6.35
C LYS A 47 1.58 9.32 7.11
N VAL A 48 2.76 9.84 6.81
CA VAL A 48 4.01 9.46 7.48
C VAL A 48 4.52 10.65 8.28
N GLU A 49 4.83 10.42 9.54
CA GLU A 49 5.33 11.42 10.48
C GLU A 49 6.59 10.89 11.13
N HIS A 50 7.73 11.52 10.86
CA HIS A 50 9.00 11.16 11.50
C HIS A 50 8.92 11.35 13.02
N ILE A 51 9.55 10.45 13.76
CA ILE A 51 9.67 10.52 15.20
C ILE A 51 10.99 11.21 15.52
N GLU A 52 10.92 12.37 16.18
CA GLU A 52 12.11 13.14 16.52
C GLU A 52 13.13 12.30 17.30
N GLY A 53 14.39 12.37 16.86
CA GLY A 53 15.49 11.63 17.47
C GLY A 53 15.53 10.14 17.14
N SER A 54 14.80 9.71 16.11
CA SER A 54 14.75 8.30 15.67
C SER A 54 14.70 8.22 14.15
N ASP A 55 15.25 7.13 13.60
CA ASP A 55 15.09 6.76 12.17
C ASP A 55 13.74 6.11 11.88
N LEU A 56 12.81 6.14 12.84
CA LEU A 56 11.49 5.55 12.72
C LEU A 56 10.45 6.63 12.37
N ALA A 57 9.41 6.21 11.69
CA ALA A 57 8.26 7.06 11.44
C ALA A 57 6.95 6.39 11.90
N ARG A 58 5.97 7.23 12.14
CA ARG A 58 4.59 6.82 12.39
C ARG A 58 3.86 6.82 11.07
N VAL A 59 3.29 5.68 10.69
CA VAL A 59 2.49 5.52 9.48
C VAL A 59 1.02 5.45 9.87
N THR A 60 0.21 6.36 9.38
CA THR A 60 -1.25 6.37 9.59
C THR A 60 -1.94 6.12 8.25
N LEU A 61 -2.70 5.04 8.15
CA LEU A 61 -3.46 4.70 6.95
C LEU A 61 -4.88 5.29 7.01
N SER A 62 -5.40 5.64 5.83
CA SER A 62 -6.84 5.82 5.68
C SER A 62 -7.55 4.46 5.76
N GLN A 63 -8.85 4.44 6.14
CA GLN A 63 -9.64 3.19 6.14
C GLN A 63 -9.66 2.52 4.76
N HIS A 64 -9.75 3.33 3.71
CA HIS A 64 -9.74 2.85 2.34
C HIS A 64 -8.40 2.20 1.96
N ALA A 65 -7.27 2.80 2.35
CA ALA A 65 -5.95 2.23 2.11
C ALA A 65 -5.76 0.91 2.87
N ALA A 66 -6.14 0.87 4.14
CA ALA A 66 -6.07 -0.35 4.95
C ALA A 66 -6.92 -1.49 4.35
N ALA A 67 -8.12 -1.18 3.87
CA ALA A 67 -8.97 -2.16 3.19
C ALA A 67 -8.37 -2.65 1.87
N ARG A 68 -7.76 -1.74 1.08
CA ARG A 68 -7.14 -2.09 -0.21
C ARG A 68 -5.97 -3.05 -0.08
N ILE A 69 -5.11 -2.87 0.94
CA ILE A 69 -3.97 -3.76 1.19
C ILE A 69 -4.38 -5.01 1.98
N GLY A 70 -5.66 -5.13 2.36
CA GLY A 70 -6.14 -6.26 3.16
C GLY A 70 -5.49 -6.31 4.54
N LEU A 71 -5.23 -5.15 5.16
CA LEU A 71 -4.54 -5.05 6.43
C LEU A 71 -5.14 -6.00 7.47
N ARG A 72 -4.28 -6.79 8.11
CA ARG A 72 -4.65 -7.67 9.23
C ARG A 72 -3.71 -7.47 10.39
N THR A 73 -4.25 -7.64 11.58
CA THR A 73 -3.51 -7.54 12.82
C THR A 73 -3.81 -8.74 13.72
N THR A 74 -2.89 -9.03 14.63
CA THR A 74 -3.07 -9.99 15.70
C THR A 74 -2.40 -9.48 16.97
N GLU A 75 -2.65 -10.15 18.09
CA GLU A 75 -1.95 -9.86 19.33
C GLU A 75 -0.71 -10.74 19.48
N VAL A 76 0.35 -10.15 20.00
CA VAL A 76 1.54 -10.88 20.44
C VAL A 76 1.15 -11.84 21.56
N ARG A 77 1.52 -13.09 21.43
CA ARG A 77 1.18 -14.11 22.42
C ARG A 77 2.31 -14.28 23.46
N ALA A 78 1.91 -14.61 24.68
CA ALA A 78 2.87 -15.09 25.67
C ALA A 78 3.33 -16.50 25.27
N GLY A 79 4.63 -16.65 25.16
CA GLY A 79 5.28 -17.96 24.98
C GLY A 79 5.71 -18.57 26.31
N ARG A 80 6.50 -19.64 26.22
CA ARG A 80 7.10 -20.28 27.39
C ARG A 80 8.31 -19.48 27.86
N ASP A 81 8.68 -19.61 29.10
CA ASP A 81 9.91 -19.05 29.71
C ASP A 81 10.05 -17.52 29.52
N GLY A 82 8.93 -16.80 29.55
CA GLY A 82 8.92 -15.34 29.42
C GLY A 82 9.17 -14.83 28.02
N ARG A 83 9.25 -15.72 27.02
CA ARG A 83 9.34 -15.34 25.61
C ARG A 83 7.99 -14.84 25.10
N THR A 84 8.03 -14.11 23.99
CA THR A 84 6.82 -13.76 23.24
C THR A 84 6.83 -14.47 21.89
N VAL A 85 5.66 -14.65 21.32
CA VAL A 85 5.45 -15.38 20.07
C VAL A 85 4.64 -14.52 19.13
N VAL A 86 5.12 -14.41 17.91
CA VAL A 86 4.44 -13.71 16.81
C VAL A 86 4.32 -14.63 15.59
N PRO A 87 3.29 -14.48 14.74
CA PRO A 87 3.27 -15.13 13.44
C PRO A 87 4.51 -14.73 12.62
N TYR A 88 5.09 -15.69 11.91
CA TYR A 88 6.27 -15.40 11.09
C TYR A 88 5.97 -14.36 9.98
N ASP A 89 4.75 -14.33 9.46
CA ASP A 89 4.27 -13.35 8.47
C ASP A 89 4.34 -11.89 8.95
N ALA A 90 4.40 -11.68 10.28
CA ALA A 90 4.56 -10.35 10.84
C ALA A 90 6.00 -9.84 10.83
N VAL A 91 6.98 -10.74 10.61
CA VAL A 91 8.42 -10.41 10.71
C VAL A 91 8.91 -9.79 9.43
N LEU A 92 9.43 -8.58 9.52
CA LEU A 92 10.11 -7.87 8.45
C LEU A 92 11.62 -7.94 8.64
N TYR A 93 12.33 -7.94 7.52
CA TYR A 93 13.79 -7.88 7.48
C TYR A 93 14.22 -6.58 6.80
N ASP A 94 15.14 -5.85 7.42
CA ASP A 94 15.79 -4.73 6.76
C ASP A 94 17.00 -5.20 5.92
N GLU A 95 17.56 -4.30 5.14
CA GLU A 95 18.71 -4.55 4.27
C GLU A 95 20.00 -4.96 5.03
N HIS A 96 20.05 -4.70 6.33
CA HIS A 96 21.16 -5.04 7.22
C HIS A 96 20.91 -6.33 8.01
N GLY A 97 19.80 -7.03 7.73
CA GLY A 97 19.40 -8.25 8.44
C GLY A 97 18.78 -8.00 9.82
N GLY A 98 18.44 -6.76 10.14
CA GLY A 98 17.65 -6.43 11.32
C GLY A 98 16.22 -6.94 11.17
N THR A 99 15.62 -7.38 12.29
CA THR A 99 14.25 -7.89 12.31
C THR A 99 13.30 -6.95 13.01
N TRP A 100 12.11 -6.77 12.44
CA TRP A 100 11.12 -5.77 12.86
C TRP A 100 9.71 -6.32 12.78
N VAL A 101 8.80 -5.70 13.53
CA VAL A 101 7.35 -5.83 13.37
C VAL A 101 6.70 -4.46 13.41
N TYR A 102 5.55 -4.27 12.76
CA TYR A 102 4.73 -3.06 12.98
C TYR A 102 3.79 -3.28 14.14
N THR A 103 3.88 -2.39 15.15
CA THR A 103 2.97 -2.34 16.29
C THR A 103 1.89 -1.29 16.05
N SER A 104 0.65 -1.61 16.40
CA SER A 104 -0.46 -0.65 16.36
C SER A 104 -0.48 0.15 17.66
N ILE A 105 -0.22 1.46 17.57
CA ILE A 105 -0.25 2.38 18.71
C ILE A 105 -1.61 3.05 18.89
N ARG A 106 -2.39 3.12 17.82
CA ARG A 106 -3.79 3.60 17.73
C ARG A 106 -4.45 2.95 16.52
N PRO A 107 -5.78 3.00 16.37
CA PRO A 107 -6.44 2.51 15.17
C PRO A 107 -5.80 3.09 13.91
N LEU A 108 -5.44 2.22 12.97
CA LEU A 108 -4.81 2.54 11.67
C LEU A 108 -3.48 3.33 11.77
N THR A 109 -2.85 3.35 12.95
CA THR A 109 -1.58 4.04 13.17
C THR A 109 -0.53 3.07 13.70
N PHE A 110 0.58 2.96 12.97
CA PHE A 110 1.59 1.94 13.16
C PHE A 110 2.98 2.54 13.32
N VAL A 111 3.81 1.88 14.10
CA VAL A 111 5.24 2.21 14.27
C VAL A 111 6.02 0.91 14.24
N ARG A 112 7.11 0.90 13.51
CA ARG A 112 8.06 -0.22 13.46
C ARG A 112 8.74 -0.39 14.81
N GLN A 113 8.79 -1.62 15.32
CA GLN A 113 9.51 -1.98 16.53
C GLN A 113 10.52 -3.07 16.23
N ARG A 114 11.76 -2.87 16.68
CA ARG A 114 12.82 -3.86 16.54
C ARG A 114 12.50 -5.09 17.39
N ILE A 115 12.80 -6.26 16.85
CA ILE A 115 12.68 -7.54 17.54
C ILE A 115 13.98 -8.32 17.42
N THR A 116 14.13 -9.34 18.26
CA THR A 116 15.18 -10.35 18.11
C THR A 116 14.50 -11.71 18.06
N VAL A 117 14.55 -12.34 16.90
CA VAL A 117 14.05 -13.71 16.71
C VAL A 117 15.07 -14.66 17.29
N GLU A 118 14.65 -15.49 18.26
CA GLU A 118 15.48 -16.56 18.83
C GLU A 118 15.46 -17.79 17.92
N ARG A 119 14.28 -18.19 17.46
CA ARG A 119 14.06 -19.32 16.55
C ARG A 119 12.70 -19.25 15.89
N ILE A 120 12.56 -20.00 14.83
CA ILE A 120 11.30 -20.15 14.09
C ILE A 120 10.80 -21.59 14.33
N GLU A 121 9.53 -21.72 14.69
CA GLU A 121 8.83 -22.99 14.89
C GLU A 121 7.56 -23.00 14.02
N GLY A 122 7.63 -23.70 12.88
CA GLY A 122 6.54 -23.71 11.91
C GLY A 122 6.26 -22.32 11.35
N ASP A 123 5.07 -21.81 11.59
CA ASP A 123 4.59 -20.48 11.18
C ASP A 123 4.77 -19.40 12.25
N GLN A 124 5.56 -19.68 13.29
CA GLN A 124 5.73 -18.80 14.44
C GLN A 124 7.20 -18.43 14.66
N ALA A 125 7.43 -17.17 14.99
CA ALA A 125 8.71 -16.70 15.47
C ALA A 125 8.67 -16.53 17.00
N ILE A 126 9.61 -17.19 17.67
CA ILE A 126 9.81 -17.08 19.13
C ILE A 126 10.82 -15.95 19.33
N LEU A 127 10.44 -14.95 20.12
CA LEU A 127 11.25 -13.75 20.30
C LEU A 127 12.05 -13.82 21.60
N ALA A 128 13.34 -13.52 21.49
CA ALA A 128 14.19 -13.23 22.64
C ALA A 128 13.92 -11.82 23.18
N SER A 129 13.59 -10.85 22.28
CA SER A 129 13.17 -9.50 22.63
C SER A 129 12.21 -8.95 21.62
N GLY A 130 11.28 -8.08 22.05
CA GLY A 130 10.26 -7.49 21.18
C GLY A 130 9.09 -6.91 21.97
N PRO A 131 7.95 -6.70 21.30
CA PRO A 131 6.74 -6.19 21.94
C PRO A 131 6.23 -7.17 23.01
N ARG A 132 5.57 -6.62 24.03
CA ARG A 132 4.97 -7.41 25.11
C ARG A 132 3.76 -8.19 24.59
N ALA A 133 3.46 -9.30 25.27
CA ALA A 133 2.21 -10.03 25.04
C ALA A 133 0.99 -9.10 25.18
N GLY A 134 0.00 -9.27 24.32
CA GLY A 134 -1.17 -8.39 24.20
C GLY A 134 -0.95 -7.15 23.32
N THR A 135 0.29 -6.88 22.87
CA THR A 135 0.52 -5.81 21.87
C THR A 135 -0.06 -6.23 20.53
N THR A 136 -0.84 -5.35 19.90
CA THR A 136 -1.36 -5.58 18.54
C THR A 136 -0.26 -5.33 17.51
N ILE A 137 -0.03 -6.29 16.63
CA ILE A 137 0.95 -6.22 15.53
C ILE A 137 0.29 -6.49 14.19
N VAL A 138 0.89 -5.99 13.11
CA VAL A 138 0.44 -6.23 11.74
C VAL A 138 0.96 -7.58 11.25
N THR A 139 0.10 -8.36 10.59
CA THR A 139 0.43 -9.65 9.96
C THR A 139 0.26 -9.64 8.45
N VAL A 140 -0.59 -8.77 7.92
CA VAL A 140 -0.75 -8.54 6.48
C VAL A 140 -0.72 -7.05 6.23
N GLY A 141 0.02 -6.61 5.24
CA GLY A 141 0.22 -5.20 4.92
C GLY A 141 1.47 -4.57 5.55
N SER A 142 2.34 -5.37 6.15
CA SER A 142 3.58 -4.90 6.79
C SER A 142 4.57 -4.34 5.77
N GLU A 143 4.68 -4.96 4.59
CA GLU A 143 5.59 -4.53 3.53
C GLU A 143 5.11 -3.22 2.88
N GLU A 144 3.79 -3.04 2.74
CA GLU A 144 3.19 -1.81 2.26
C GLU A 144 3.39 -0.65 3.25
N LEU A 145 3.32 -0.93 4.54
CA LEU A 145 3.65 0.05 5.58
C LEU A 145 5.12 0.45 5.51
N LEU A 146 6.02 -0.53 5.30
CA LEU A 146 7.46 -0.26 5.15
C LEU A 146 7.73 0.56 3.88
N GLY A 147 7.09 0.20 2.77
CA GLY A 147 7.18 0.98 1.53
C GLY A 147 6.71 2.42 1.71
N ALA A 148 5.61 2.64 2.44
CA ALA A 148 5.13 3.97 2.75
C ALA A 148 6.08 4.74 3.68
N GLU A 149 6.62 4.09 4.72
CA GLU A 149 7.57 4.68 5.67
C GLU A 149 8.84 5.15 4.97
N LEU A 150 9.41 4.32 4.09
CA LEU A 150 10.66 4.62 3.38
C LEU A 150 10.43 5.52 2.16
N GLY A 151 9.30 5.43 1.49
CA GLY A 151 8.97 6.24 0.33
C GLY A 151 8.67 7.70 0.66
N ALA A 152 8.24 8.02 1.88
CA ALA A 152 8.03 9.39 2.31
C ALA A 152 9.32 10.14 2.69
N GLY A 153 10.47 9.45 2.76
CA GLY A 153 11.78 10.03 3.01
C GLY A 153 12.61 10.30 1.75
N GLY A 154 12.04 10.11 0.56
CA GLY A 154 12.70 10.16 -0.74
C GLY A 154 12.48 11.43 -1.58
N ASP A 155 12.08 12.57 -0.98
CA ASP A 155 11.96 13.86 -1.67
C ASP A 155 13.09 14.82 -1.22
#